data_302b2959e8b7cd592df35280fe999cbf
#
_entry.id   302b2959e8b7cd592df35280fe999cbf
#
_cell.length_a   1.000
_cell.length_b   1.000
_cell.length_c   1.000
_cell.angle_alpha   90.00
_cell.angle_beta   90.00
_cell.angle_gamma   90.00
#
_symmetry.space_group_name_H-M   'P 1'
#
loop_
_entity.id
_entity.type
_entity.pdbx_description
1 polymer ?
#
loop_
_entity_poly.entity_id
_entity_poly.type
_entity_poly.pdbx_seq_one_letter_code
_entity_poly.pdbx_strand_id
1 'polypeptide(L)'
;MKILIQNGHVVDPMTGVDEVCDVLVHDTDIEKVEKNLEAEADKVIDASGCYVMPGFIDLHVHLRDPGLTQKETLSTGGRAAARGGVTTVCAMPNTNPVIDTKEKVEEVHRRAKEESPIHVIQLGSMTMSEYGRELSDIEGMAQAGCYALSEDGKSVMNASLFRQAMKKAKEHGLLIFSQDRKSVV
;
A
#
# COMPACT_ATOMS: atom_id res chain seq x y z
N MET A 1 -11.71 -21.58 -1.89
CA MET A 1 -11.57 -22.05 -0.48
C MET A 1 -12.48 -21.22 0.40
N LYS A 2 -13.28 -21.89 1.26
CA LYS A 2 -14.13 -21.21 2.23
C LYS A 2 -13.49 -21.21 3.62
N ILE A 3 -13.46 -20.07 4.27
CA ILE A 3 -12.98 -19.90 5.65
C ILE A 3 -14.10 -19.30 6.48
N LEU A 4 -14.46 -19.96 7.58
CA LEU A 4 -15.40 -19.45 8.56
C LEU A 4 -14.65 -18.98 9.79
N ILE A 5 -14.75 -17.69 10.10
CA ILE A 5 -14.16 -17.07 11.31
C ILE A 5 -15.32 -16.89 12.29
N GLN A 6 -15.25 -17.54 13.46
CA GLN A 6 -16.34 -17.55 14.43
C GLN A 6 -15.99 -16.81 15.72
N ASN A 7 -17.02 -16.29 16.38
CA ASN A 7 -16.96 -15.71 17.71
C ASN A 7 -16.07 -14.46 17.84
N GLY A 8 -15.65 -13.85 16.74
CA GLY A 8 -14.79 -12.67 16.75
C GLY A 8 -15.59 -11.39 17.00
N HIS A 9 -14.97 -10.41 17.69
CA HIS A 9 -15.53 -9.06 17.75
C HIS A 9 -15.23 -8.36 16.42
N VAL A 10 -16.18 -8.33 15.52
CA VAL A 10 -16.03 -7.73 14.19
C VAL A 10 -16.18 -6.23 14.29
N VAL A 11 -15.18 -5.50 13.75
CA VAL A 11 -15.20 -4.03 13.64
C VAL A 11 -14.98 -3.67 12.18
N ASP A 12 -16.02 -3.12 11.55
CA ASP A 12 -15.96 -2.64 10.18
C ASP A 12 -16.51 -1.21 10.09
N PRO A 13 -15.64 -0.20 10.00
CA PRO A 13 -16.05 1.20 9.90
C PRO A 13 -16.88 1.53 8.66
N MET A 14 -16.77 0.71 7.60
CA MET A 14 -17.47 0.94 6.33
C MET A 14 -18.95 0.59 6.44
N THR A 15 -19.28 -0.51 7.13
CA THR A 15 -20.64 -0.98 7.32
C THR A 15 -21.23 -0.56 8.68
N GLY A 16 -20.36 -0.10 9.61
CA GLY A 16 -20.74 0.27 10.98
C GLY A 16 -20.94 -0.93 11.89
N VAL A 17 -20.50 -2.13 11.51
CA VAL A 17 -20.52 -3.32 12.37
C VAL A 17 -19.47 -3.16 13.49
N ASP A 18 -19.90 -3.33 14.73
CA ASP A 18 -19.06 -3.30 15.94
C ASP A 18 -19.68 -4.24 16.98
N GLU A 19 -19.60 -5.53 16.74
CA GLU A 19 -20.22 -6.55 17.60
C GLU A 19 -19.59 -7.94 17.40
N VAL A 20 -19.90 -8.86 18.31
CA VAL A 20 -19.49 -10.27 18.15
C VAL A 20 -20.38 -10.94 17.09
N CYS A 21 -19.73 -11.37 15.99
CA CYS A 21 -20.38 -12.13 14.91
C CYS A 21 -19.34 -12.97 14.15
N ASP A 22 -19.84 -13.73 13.19
CA ASP A 22 -19.04 -14.64 12.38
C ASP A 22 -18.84 -14.05 10.99
N VAL A 23 -17.73 -14.40 10.36
CA VAL A 23 -17.38 -13.97 8.99
C VAL A 23 -17.12 -15.19 8.13
N LEU A 24 -17.84 -15.30 7.03
CA LEU A 24 -17.58 -16.30 5.99
C LEU A 24 -16.84 -15.64 4.84
N VAL A 25 -15.63 -16.13 4.58
CA VAL A 25 -14.80 -15.72 3.44
C VAL A 25 -14.84 -16.82 2.39
N HIS A 26 -15.04 -16.45 1.14
CA HIS A 26 -14.93 -17.35 0.00
C HIS A 26 -13.89 -16.82 -0.98
N ASP A 27 -12.75 -17.50 -1.06
CA ASP A 27 -11.57 -17.08 -1.82
C ASP A 27 -11.10 -15.66 -1.42
N THR A 28 -11.42 -14.65 -2.21
CA THR A 28 -11.03 -13.25 -2.00
C THR A 28 -12.15 -12.37 -1.45
N ASP A 29 -13.36 -12.91 -1.31
CA ASP A 29 -14.55 -12.13 -0.99
C ASP A 29 -15.12 -12.48 0.37
N ILE A 30 -15.60 -11.48 1.09
CA ILE A 30 -16.43 -11.68 2.29
C ILE A 30 -17.84 -12.01 1.82
N GLU A 31 -18.23 -13.27 1.99
CA GLU A 31 -19.55 -13.76 1.55
C GLU A 31 -20.66 -13.34 2.51
N LYS A 32 -20.38 -13.43 3.83
CA LYS A 32 -21.36 -13.09 4.88
C LYS A 32 -20.68 -12.58 6.15
N VAL A 33 -21.39 -11.70 6.87
CA VAL A 33 -21.08 -11.28 8.24
C VAL A 33 -22.39 -11.36 9.03
N GLU A 34 -22.56 -12.35 9.90
CA GLU A 34 -23.78 -12.62 10.64
C GLU A 34 -23.48 -13.29 11.99
N LYS A 35 -24.43 -13.22 12.94
CA LYS A 35 -24.32 -13.94 14.22
C LYS A 35 -24.68 -15.42 14.04
N ASN A 36 -23.94 -16.30 14.71
CA ASN A 36 -24.20 -17.74 14.75
C ASN A 36 -24.31 -18.34 13.33
N LEU A 37 -23.35 -18.06 12.49
CA LEU A 37 -23.38 -18.45 11.09
C LEU A 37 -23.09 -19.96 10.96
N GLU A 38 -24.03 -20.69 10.44
CA GLU A 38 -23.86 -22.10 10.08
C GLU A 38 -23.52 -22.19 8.59
N ALA A 39 -22.30 -22.59 8.28
CA ALA A 39 -21.84 -22.77 6.91
C ALA A 39 -20.81 -23.90 6.81
N GLU A 40 -20.85 -24.63 5.71
CA GLU A 40 -19.75 -25.54 5.37
C GLU A 40 -18.52 -24.71 4.96
N ALA A 41 -17.36 -24.98 5.57
CA ALA A 41 -16.13 -24.30 5.30
C ALA A 41 -14.95 -25.29 5.27
N ASP A 42 -13.97 -25.00 4.42
CA ASP A 42 -12.74 -25.78 4.34
C ASP A 42 -11.86 -25.58 5.60
N LYS A 43 -12.00 -24.41 6.23
CA LYS A 43 -11.29 -24.06 7.46
C LYS A 43 -12.20 -23.26 8.39
N VAL A 44 -12.18 -23.62 9.67
CA VAL A 44 -12.84 -22.84 10.74
C VAL A 44 -11.76 -22.23 11.63
N ILE A 45 -11.91 -20.97 11.98
CA ILE A 45 -11.04 -20.22 12.89
C ILE A 45 -11.90 -19.73 14.05
N ASP A 46 -11.61 -20.17 15.26
CA ASP A 46 -12.20 -19.58 16.47
C ASP A 46 -11.44 -18.29 16.82
N ALA A 47 -12.14 -17.18 16.73
CA ALA A 47 -11.65 -15.84 17.04
C ALA A 47 -12.18 -15.32 18.38
N SER A 48 -12.61 -16.21 19.30
CA SER A 48 -13.08 -15.84 20.63
C SER A 48 -12.08 -14.94 21.34
N GLY A 49 -12.52 -13.76 21.79
CA GLY A 49 -11.67 -12.77 22.45
C GLY A 49 -10.74 -11.99 21.53
N CYS A 50 -10.84 -12.17 20.22
CA CYS A 50 -10.08 -11.42 19.22
C CYS A 50 -10.95 -10.38 18.52
N TYR A 51 -10.31 -9.32 18.05
CA TYR A 51 -10.92 -8.43 17.06
C TYR A 51 -10.73 -8.99 15.64
N VAL A 52 -11.79 -8.91 14.83
CA VAL A 52 -11.77 -9.23 13.41
C VAL A 52 -12.10 -7.95 12.65
N MET A 53 -11.19 -7.50 11.82
CA MET A 53 -11.34 -6.22 11.10
C MET A 53 -10.70 -6.31 9.71
N PRO A 54 -11.02 -5.36 8.80
CA PRO A 54 -10.30 -5.23 7.55
C PRO A 54 -8.79 -5.11 7.80
N GLY A 55 -7.98 -5.70 6.90
CA GLY A 55 -6.53 -5.60 7.00
C GLY A 55 -6.08 -4.15 6.96
N PHE A 56 -5.07 -3.82 7.77
CA PHE A 56 -4.53 -2.47 7.82
C PHE A 56 -3.84 -2.08 6.52
N ILE A 57 -3.91 -0.79 6.19
CA ILE A 57 -3.21 -0.18 5.06
C ILE A 57 -2.18 0.79 5.62
N ASP A 58 -0.90 0.56 5.29
CA ASP A 58 0.17 1.48 5.65
C ASP A 58 0.53 2.35 4.44
N LEU A 59 0.28 3.64 4.55
CA LEU A 59 0.44 4.58 3.45
C LEU A 59 1.89 5.06 3.25
N HIS A 60 2.84 4.68 4.12
CA HIS A 60 4.20 5.16 4.05
C HIS A 60 5.20 4.13 4.56
N VAL A 61 5.75 3.33 3.68
CA VAL A 61 6.80 2.36 4.03
C VAL A 61 7.99 2.43 3.09
N HIS A 62 9.13 1.92 3.57
CA HIS A 62 10.34 1.82 2.77
C HIS A 62 10.75 0.36 2.60
N LEU A 63 10.43 -0.24 1.48
CA LEU A 63 10.85 -1.61 1.15
C LEU A 63 12.29 -1.69 0.63
N ARG A 64 12.91 -0.54 0.32
CA ARG A 64 14.33 -0.44 -0.07
C ARG A 64 14.73 -1.23 -1.31
N ASP A 65 13.78 -1.79 -2.00
CA ASP A 65 13.92 -2.62 -3.19
C ASP A 65 13.22 -1.91 -4.37
N PRO A 66 13.93 -1.62 -5.44
CA PRO A 66 15.26 -2.10 -5.84
C PRO A 66 16.46 -1.39 -5.19
N GLY A 67 17.61 -2.06 -5.23
CA GLY A 67 18.94 -1.51 -5.08
C GLY A 67 19.48 -1.25 -3.67
N LEU A 68 18.65 -1.33 -2.65
CA LEU A 68 19.06 -1.20 -1.24
C LEU A 68 18.64 -2.45 -0.41
N THR A 69 18.62 -3.60 -1.05
CA THR A 69 18.10 -4.86 -0.55
C THR A 69 18.83 -5.43 0.66
N GLN A 70 20.02 -4.90 0.97
CA GLN A 70 20.72 -5.20 2.23
C GLN A 70 20.01 -4.59 3.46
N LYS A 71 19.08 -3.66 3.26
CA LYS A 71 18.31 -3.02 4.34
C LYS A 71 16.93 -3.66 4.49
N GLU A 72 16.23 -3.88 3.38
CA GLU A 72 14.90 -4.46 3.31
C GLU A 72 14.63 -4.94 1.88
N THR A 73 13.69 -5.90 1.73
CA THR A 73 13.22 -6.39 0.43
C THR A 73 11.70 -6.41 0.36
N LEU A 74 11.13 -6.56 -0.84
CA LEU A 74 9.71 -6.78 -1.03
C LEU A 74 9.19 -7.98 -0.21
N SER A 75 9.99 -9.05 -0.14
CA SER A 75 9.63 -10.26 0.61
C SER A 75 9.71 -10.07 2.13
N THR A 76 10.80 -9.50 2.65
CA THR A 76 10.99 -9.39 4.11
C THR A 76 10.09 -8.33 4.71
N GLY A 77 9.98 -7.15 4.07
CA GLY A 77 9.08 -6.10 4.49
C GLY A 77 7.61 -6.52 4.37
N GLY A 78 7.25 -7.21 3.28
CA GLY A 78 5.90 -7.75 3.11
C GLY A 78 5.52 -8.75 4.21
N ARG A 79 6.44 -9.65 4.59
CA ARG A 79 6.19 -10.59 5.71
C ARG A 79 6.09 -9.90 7.06
N ALA A 80 6.91 -8.87 7.30
CA ALA A 80 6.84 -8.09 8.53
C ALA A 80 5.48 -7.37 8.63
N ALA A 81 5.03 -6.74 7.55
CA ALA A 81 3.73 -6.08 7.45
C ALA A 81 2.58 -7.08 7.68
N ALA A 82 2.57 -8.22 6.98
CA ALA A 82 1.59 -9.28 7.18
C ALA A 82 1.52 -9.76 8.63
N ARG A 83 2.68 -9.93 9.28
CA ARG A 83 2.74 -10.32 10.71
C ARG A 83 2.10 -9.29 11.62
N GLY A 84 2.09 -8.01 11.24
CA GLY A 84 1.44 -6.91 11.94
C GLY A 84 -0.04 -6.70 11.56
N GLY A 85 -0.62 -7.55 10.69
CA GLY A 85 -2.00 -7.37 10.21
C GLY A 85 -2.16 -6.35 9.09
N VAL A 86 -1.06 -5.86 8.52
CA VAL A 86 -1.08 -4.96 7.36
C VAL A 86 -1.18 -5.80 6.09
N THR A 87 -2.18 -5.54 5.26
CA THR A 87 -2.45 -6.27 4.02
C THR A 87 -2.10 -5.48 2.77
N THR A 88 -1.89 -4.17 2.91
CA THR A 88 -1.52 -3.30 1.80
C THR A 88 -0.54 -2.23 2.29
N VAL A 89 0.51 -1.99 1.52
CA VAL A 89 1.50 -0.95 1.81
C VAL A 89 1.71 -0.03 0.60
N CYS A 90 1.92 1.26 0.86
CA CYS A 90 2.38 2.22 -0.13
C CYS A 90 3.90 2.39 0.01
N ALA A 91 4.65 1.87 -0.96
CA ALA A 91 6.11 1.89 -0.94
C ALA A 91 6.66 3.20 -1.52
N MET A 92 7.50 3.88 -0.75
CA MET A 92 8.12 5.15 -1.16
C MET A 92 9.11 4.97 -2.32
N PRO A 93 9.23 5.98 -3.21
CA PRO A 93 10.01 5.87 -4.44
C PRO A 93 11.53 6.02 -4.27
N ASN A 94 12.01 6.37 -3.06
CA ASN A 94 13.41 6.66 -2.76
C ASN A 94 14.31 5.41 -2.70
N THR A 95 14.28 4.65 -3.75
CA THR A 95 15.06 3.42 -3.98
C THR A 95 16.32 3.72 -4.87
N ASN A 96 17.03 2.70 -5.29
CA ASN A 96 18.18 2.83 -6.20
C ASN A 96 18.11 1.79 -7.34
N PRO A 97 17.66 2.16 -8.55
CA PRO A 97 17.27 3.51 -8.96
C PRO A 97 15.97 4.01 -8.29
N VAL A 98 15.79 5.34 -8.29
CA VAL A 98 14.52 5.98 -7.87
C VAL A 98 13.41 5.55 -8.81
N ILE A 99 12.20 5.38 -8.29
CA ILE A 99 11.02 5.02 -9.09
C ILE A 99 10.43 6.30 -9.71
N ASP A 100 10.81 6.59 -10.94
CA ASP A 100 10.49 7.84 -11.65
C ASP A 100 10.02 7.61 -13.10
N THR A 101 9.86 6.33 -13.52
CA THR A 101 9.34 5.96 -14.84
C THR A 101 8.31 4.83 -14.74
N LYS A 102 7.52 4.68 -15.81
CA LYS A 102 6.54 3.62 -15.99
C LYS A 102 7.13 2.23 -15.75
N GLU A 103 8.23 1.93 -16.44
CA GLU A 103 8.84 0.59 -16.44
C GLU A 103 9.29 0.18 -15.04
N LYS A 104 9.77 1.14 -14.23
CA LYS A 104 10.20 0.88 -12.86
C LYS A 104 9.01 0.54 -11.94
N VAL A 105 7.87 1.22 -12.11
CA VAL A 105 6.63 0.90 -11.39
C VAL A 105 6.14 -0.50 -11.77
N GLU A 106 6.07 -0.80 -13.08
CA GLU A 106 5.65 -2.10 -13.60
C GLU A 106 6.52 -3.24 -13.05
N GLU A 107 7.84 -3.05 -13.04
CA GLU A 107 8.78 -4.06 -12.54
C GLU A 107 8.60 -4.31 -11.03
N VAL A 108 8.45 -3.27 -10.22
CA VAL A 108 8.20 -3.45 -8.78
C VAL A 108 6.85 -4.14 -8.54
N HIS A 109 5.79 -3.75 -9.25
CA HIS A 109 4.48 -4.40 -9.12
C HIS A 109 4.51 -5.87 -9.56
N ARG A 110 5.24 -6.20 -10.62
CA ARG A 110 5.42 -7.58 -11.08
C ARG A 110 6.12 -8.41 -10.00
N ARG A 111 7.25 -7.93 -9.50
CA ARG A 111 8.03 -8.61 -8.46
C ARG A 111 7.26 -8.74 -7.14
N ALA A 112 6.54 -7.69 -6.75
CA ALA A 112 5.75 -7.72 -5.52
C ALA A 112 4.68 -8.82 -5.53
N LYS A 113 4.05 -9.10 -6.69
CA LYS A 113 3.09 -10.21 -6.84
C LYS A 113 3.72 -11.59 -6.62
N GLU A 114 4.99 -11.74 -6.93
CA GLU A 114 5.72 -13.01 -6.81
C GLU A 114 6.39 -13.17 -5.43
N GLU A 115 6.86 -12.07 -4.84
CA GLU A 115 7.74 -12.08 -3.68
C GLU A 115 7.05 -11.67 -2.37
N SER A 116 5.98 -10.85 -2.42
CA SER A 116 5.32 -10.31 -1.23
C SER A 116 4.01 -11.03 -0.91
N PRO A 117 3.75 -11.37 0.37
CA PRO A 117 2.47 -11.95 0.78
C PRO A 117 1.32 -10.94 0.89
N ILE A 118 1.60 -9.65 0.69
CA ILE A 118 0.64 -8.55 0.79
C ILE A 118 0.65 -7.71 -0.49
N HIS A 119 -0.35 -6.84 -0.64
CA HIS A 119 -0.39 -5.89 -1.73
C HIS A 119 0.65 -4.79 -1.55
N VAL A 120 1.46 -4.55 -2.57
CA VAL A 120 2.41 -3.44 -2.61
C VAL A 120 1.98 -2.47 -3.69
N ILE A 121 1.67 -1.25 -3.28
CA ILE A 121 1.39 -0.12 -4.16
C ILE A 121 2.67 0.70 -4.24
N GLN A 122 3.35 0.66 -5.38
CA GLN A 122 4.56 1.44 -5.59
C GLN A 122 4.20 2.89 -5.93
N LEU A 123 4.72 3.83 -5.16
CA LEU A 123 4.63 5.26 -5.44
C LEU A 123 5.74 5.69 -6.39
N GLY A 124 5.47 6.74 -7.18
CA GLY A 124 6.44 7.38 -8.04
C GLY A 124 7.05 8.65 -7.43
N SER A 125 8.24 9.04 -7.87
CA SER A 125 8.78 10.37 -7.52
C SER A 125 8.11 11.47 -8.35
N MET A 126 8.07 12.69 -7.84
CA MET A 126 7.60 13.86 -8.59
C MET A 126 8.62 14.32 -9.63
N THR A 127 9.91 14.14 -9.33
CA THR A 127 10.98 14.58 -10.22
C THR A 127 11.94 13.45 -10.55
N MET A 128 12.59 13.53 -11.70
CA MET A 128 13.59 12.57 -12.13
C MET A 128 14.69 12.43 -11.08
N SER A 129 14.93 11.19 -10.65
CA SER A 129 15.92 10.82 -9.63
C SER A 129 15.78 11.58 -8.30
N GLU A 130 14.63 12.20 -8.05
CA GLU A 130 14.38 13.08 -6.90
C GLU A 130 15.40 14.24 -6.80
N TYR A 131 15.78 14.80 -7.94
CA TYR A 131 16.73 15.93 -7.98
C TYR A 131 16.06 17.30 -7.95
N GLY A 132 14.72 17.38 -8.04
CA GLY A 132 14.00 18.64 -8.02
C GLY A 132 14.26 19.54 -9.23
N ARG A 133 14.66 18.98 -10.38
CA ARG A 133 15.07 19.74 -11.58
C ARG A 133 14.09 19.63 -12.74
N GLU A 134 13.57 18.44 -12.98
CA GLU A 134 12.62 18.14 -14.05
C GLU A 134 11.58 17.13 -13.58
N LEU A 135 10.39 17.14 -14.18
CA LEU A 135 9.33 16.20 -13.81
C LEU A 135 9.71 14.79 -14.23
N SER A 136 9.29 13.82 -13.43
CA SER A 136 9.31 12.40 -13.76
C SER A 136 8.26 12.05 -14.82
N ASP A 137 8.24 10.79 -15.24
CA ASP A 137 7.20 10.26 -16.14
C ASP A 137 5.88 10.01 -15.39
N ILE A 138 5.24 11.09 -14.94
CA ILE A 138 4.01 11.04 -14.11
C ILE A 138 2.89 10.30 -14.83
N GLU A 139 2.70 10.57 -16.12
CA GLU A 139 1.65 9.92 -16.92
C GLU A 139 1.90 8.43 -17.07
N GLY A 140 3.11 8.04 -17.45
CA GLY A 140 3.46 6.62 -17.59
C GLY A 140 3.34 5.87 -16.27
N MET A 141 3.77 6.47 -15.15
CA MET A 141 3.62 5.86 -13.84
C MET A 141 2.15 5.70 -13.42
N ALA A 142 1.29 6.66 -13.73
CA ALA A 142 -0.16 6.54 -13.51
C ALA A 142 -0.74 5.36 -14.31
N GLN A 143 -0.36 5.22 -15.59
CA GLN A 143 -0.77 4.09 -16.43
C GLN A 143 -0.26 2.74 -15.90
N ALA A 144 0.86 2.71 -15.20
CA ALA A 144 1.42 1.53 -14.56
C ALA A 144 0.75 1.18 -13.21
N GLY A 145 -0.26 1.93 -12.79
CA GLY A 145 -0.99 1.70 -11.52
C GLY A 145 -0.38 2.37 -10.31
N CYS A 146 0.46 3.39 -10.49
CA CYS A 146 0.87 4.28 -9.41
C CYS A 146 -0.35 5.12 -8.97
N TYR A 147 -0.59 5.23 -7.66
CA TYR A 147 -1.72 5.99 -7.11
C TYR A 147 -1.32 7.34 -6.52
N ALA A 148 -0.04 7.53 -6.24
CA ALA A 148 0.46 8.77 -5.64
C ALA A 148 1.92 9.04 -6.01
N LEU A 149 2.30 10.28 -5.84
CA LEU A 149 3.68 10.74 -6.01
C LEU A 149 4.24 11.21 -4.67
N SER A 150 5.52 10.99 -4.45
CA SER A 150 6.24 11.50 -3.29
C SER A 150 7.66 11.92 -3.67
N GLU A 151 8.18 12.90 -2.96
CA GLU A 151 9.61 13.27 -3.01
C GLU A 151 10.21 13.00 -1.62
N ASP A 152 10.06 11.77 -1.16
CA ASP A 152 10.31 11.37 0.21
C ASP A 152 11.75 11.68 0.67
N GLY A 153 11.87 12.33 1.84
CA GLY A 153 13.13 12.78 2.38
C GLY A 153 13.78 13.95 1.66
N LYS A 154 13.20 14.41 0.56
CA LYS A 154 13.62 15.58 -0.21
C LYS A 154 12.40 16.44 -0.50
N SER A 155 12.59 17.72 -0.70
CA SER A 155 11.52 18.63 -1.06
C SER A 155 11.77 19.22 -2.43
N VAL A 156 10.74 19.33 -3.26
CA VAL A 156 10.83 20.09 -4.51
C VAL A 156 10.84 21.57 -4.18
N MET A 157 12.03 22.15 -4.06
CA MET A 157 12.21 23.56 -3.65
C MET A 157 11.74 24.57 -4.70
N ASN A 158 11.65 24.14 -5.96
CA ASN A 158 11.13 24.98 -7.04
C ASN A 158 9.59 24.94 -7.04
N ALA A 159 8.96 25.98 -6.52
CA ALA A 159 7.51 26.08 -6.43
C ALA A 159 6.79 25.98 -7.80
N SER A 160 7.41 26.45 -8.88
CA SER A 160 6.85 26.32 -10.23
C SER A 160 6.85 24.86 -10.68
N LEU A 161 7.93 24.14 -10.44
CA LEU A 161 8.03 22.71 -10.75
C LEU A 161 7.07 21.88 -9.91
N PHE A 162 6.97 22.17 -8.59
CA PHE A 162 6.03 21.51 -7.70
C PHE A 162 4.57 21.73 -8.17
N ARG A 163 4.23 22.97 -8.55
CA ARG A 163 2.90 23.28 -9.11
C ARG A 163 2.62 22.50 -10.40
N GLN A 164 3.61 22.32 -11.26
CA GLN A 164 3.47 21.52 -12.48
C GLN A 164 3.24 20.04 -12.14
N ALA A 165 3.99 19.49 -11.16
CA ALA A 165 3.77 18.12 -10.66
C ALA A 165 2.32 17.95 -10.14
N MET A 166 1.84 18.89 -9.30
CA MET A 166 0.47 18.86 -8.78
C MET A 166 -0.59 18.90 -9.88
N LYS A 167 -0.39 19.68 -10.93
CA LYS A 167 -1.32 19.73 -12.06
C LYS A 167 -1.35 18.41 -12.80
N LYS A 168 -0.19 17.87 -13.16
CA LYS A 168 -0.10 16.56 -13.81
C LYS A 168 -0.66 15.42 -12.95
N ALA A 169 -0.37 15.41 -11.65
CA ALA A 169 -0.94 14.45 -10.73
C ALA A 169 -2.48 14.50 -10.75
N LYS A 170 -3.06 15.71 -10.69
CA LYS A 170 -4.51 15.91 -10.77
C LYS A 170 -5.10 15.43 -12.10
N GLU A 171 -4.44 15.69 -13.22
CA GLU A 171 -4.89 15.27 -14.57
C GLU A 171 -4.99 13.73 -14.66
N HIS A 172 -4.14 13.00 -13.95
CA HIS A 172 -4.09 11.54 -13.94
C HIS A 172 -4.69 10.90 -12.68
N GLY A 173 -5.36 11.68 -11.82
CA GLY A 173 -6.01 11.15 -10.61
C GLY A 173 -5.06 10.70 -9.50
N LEU A 174 -3.81 11.16 -9.52
CA LEU A 174 -2.81 10.81 -8.52
C LEU A 174 -2.88 11.74 -7.31
N LEU A 175 -2.63 11.16 -6.14
CA LEU A 175 -2.39 11.91 -4.90
C LEU A 175 -0.93 12.40 -4.84
N ILE A 176 -0.66 13.37 -3.96
CA ILE A 176 0.70 13.79 -3.63
C ILE A 176 0.91 13.62 -2.12
N PHE A 177 1.93 12.86 -1.76
CA PHE A 177 2.40 12.70 -0.39
C PHE A 177 3.60 13.61 -0.18
N SER A 178 3.33 14.78 0.41
CA SER A 178 4.37 15.75 0.74
C SER A 178 4.82 15.54 2.18
N GLN A 179 6.10 15.31 2.36
CA GLN A 179 6.71 15.22 3.68
C GLN A 179 7.22 16.59 4.09
N ASP A 180 6.81 17.05 5.27
CA ASP A 180 7.40 18.25 5.88
C ASP A 180 8.78 17.91 6.44
N ARG A 181 9.81 18.49 5.83
CA ARG A 181 11.15 18.43 6.36
C ARG A 181 11.32 19.56 7.36
N LYS A 182 11.24 19.25 8.63
CA LYS A 182 11.67 20.18 9.67
C LYS A 182 13.07 20.66 9.38
N SER A 183 13.20 21.89 8.88
CA SER A 183 14.48 22.55 8.82
C SER A 183 14.97 22.72 10.25
N VAL A 184 16.01 21.97 10.62
CA VAL A 184 16.76 22.25 11.83
C VAL A 184 17.52 23.56 11.54
N VAL A 185 17.05 24.65 12.11
CA VAL A 185 17.78 25.91 12.18
C VAL A 185 18.82 25.77 13.27
#